data_63ba0da04b69d6d9ce9cd0a974f23327
#
_entry.id   63ba0da04b69d6d9ce9cd0a974f23327
#
_cell.length_a   1.000
_cell.length_b   1.000
_cell.length_c   1.000
_cell.angle_alpha   90.00
_cell.angle_beta   90.00
_cell.angle_gamma   90.00
#
_symmetry.space_group_name_H-M   'P 1'
#
loop_
_entity.id
_entity.type
_entity.pdbx_description
1 polymer ?
#
loop_
_entity_poly.entity_id
_entity_poly.type
_entity_poly.pdbx_seq_one_letter_code
_entity_poly.pdbx_strand_id
1 'polypeptide(L)'
;MDRVIAAQVYLRICELGSLSAAARALGMSRPMVSRYLEQMESWAGARLIHRSTRRLTLTPAGEKVLLKTRGLTRIADEIAGERQRADPSGTLRVACAHFTAMQLISPLLPDFLARYPLLRLELDINNHPVSLIGERIDVAIRITDNPEAGAIARRLGVCRSLLCAAPGWMRQHGPLTTPDDLQRYNCLLYSHFASQHWQFSDAQGREASVAVNGNLSAGISSLLLEAAVAGCGIAMLPELEARGAIDSGTLEVVLPEWTPKALSVYGIYLSRDYQPDGLPLFLDALQRRLGEETGHG
;
A
#
# COMPACT_ATOMS: atom_id res chain seq x y z
N MET A 1 18.42 21.61 15.73
CA MET A 1 19.66 21.09 16.35
C MET A 1 19.43 19.68 16.81
N ASP A 2 20.18 18.73 16.27
CA ASP A 2 20.06 17.33 16.67
C ASP A 2 20.98 17.05 17.87
N ARG A 3 20.38 16.90 19.05
CA ARG A 3 21.08 16.66 20.32
C ARG A 3 21.67 15.27 20.41
N VAL A 4 21.08 14.29 19.73
CA VAL A 4 21.58 12.92 19.72
C VAL A 4 22.86 12.84 18.90
N ILE A 5 22.88 13.44 17.71
CA ILE A 5 24.10 13.53 16.90
C ILE A 5 25.21 14.30 17.64
N ALA A 6 24.88 15.42 18.30
CA ALA A 6 25.88 16.17 19.09
C ALA A 6 26.49 15.31 20.22
N ALA A 7 25.66 14.51 20.89
CA ALA A 7 26.08 13.56 21.90
C ALA A 7 26.97 12.45 21.33
N GLN A 8 26.63 11.85 20.20
CA GLN A 8 27.44 10.84 19.51
C GLN A 8 28.78 11.40 19.06
N VAL A 9 28.81 12.62 18.50
CA VAL A 9 30.05 13.29 18.10
C VAL A 9 30.93 13.55 19.32
N TYR A 10 30.37 14.06 20.43
CA TYR A 10 31.10 14.29 21.66
C TYR A 10 31.70 12.99 22.22
N LEU A 11 30.94 11.89 22.26
CA LEU A 11 31.41 10.59 22.70
C LEU A 11 32.60 10.13 21.85
N ARG A 12 32.53 10.22 20.52
CA ARG A 12 33.61 9.84 19.60
C ARG A 12 34.86 10.70 19.76
N ILE A 13 34.70 11.99 20.04
CA ILE A 13 35.85 12.87 20.35
C ILE A 13 36.55 12.39 21.61
N CYS A 14 35.80 12.06 22.67
CA CYS A 14 36.36 11.58 23.93
C CYS A 14 37.06 10.24 23.78
N GLU A 15 36.51 9.29 23.02
CA GLU A 15 37.09 7.98 22.79
C GLU A 15 38.38 8.04 21.96
N LEU A 16 38.44 8.85 20.94
CA LEU A 16 39.55 8.92 20.00
C LEU A 16 40.58 10.00 20.35
N GLY A 17 40.29 10.83 21.33
CA GLY A 17 41.17 11.91 21.80
C GLY A 17 41.54 12.95 20.73
N SER A 18 40.79 13.01 19.61
CA SER A 18 41.09 13.89 18.49
C SER A 18 39.85 14.23 17.65
N LEU A 19 39.64 15.53 17.41
CA LEU A 19 38.58 16.01 16.51
C LEU A 19 38.73 15.47 15.08
N SER A 20 39.96 15.35 14.58
CA SER A 20 40.23 14.85 13.23
C SER A 20 40.01 13.35 13.13
N ALA A 21 40.32 12.59 14.18
CA ALA A 21 40.04 11.14 14.23
C ALA A 21 38.51 10.89 14.33
N ALA A 22 37.80 11.66 15.16
CA ALA A 22 36.35 11.58 15.26
C ALA A 22 35.67 11.94 13.93
N ALA A 23 36.16 12.95 13.22
CA ALA A 23 35.64 13.34 11.91
C ALA A 23 35.74 12.19 10.89
N ARG A 24 36.90 11.56 10.80
CA ARG A 24 37.08 10.39 9.91
C ARG A 24 36.18 9.22 10.30
N ALA A 25 36.08 8.91 11.60
CA ALA A 25 35.28 7.79 12.10
C ALA A 25 33.78 7.99 11.86
N LEU A 26 33.29 9.23 11.82
CA LEU A 26 31.88 9.59 11.63
C LEU A 26 31.55 9.97 10.17
N GLY A 27 32.51 9.90 9.24
CA GLY A 27 32.28 10.36 7.86
C GLY A 27 31.95 11.83 7.73
N MET A 28 32.40 12.67 8.71
CA MET A 28 32.09 14.11 8.79
C MET A 28 33.33 14.95 8.48
N SER A 29 33.11 16.22 8.08
CA SER A 29 34.20 17.19 8.02
C SER A 29 34.62 17.64 9.41
N ARG A 30 35.91 17.98 9.60
CA ARG A 30 36.41 18.51 10.88
C ARG A 30 35.65 19.79 11.36
N PRO A 31 35.25 20.73 10.48
CA PRO A 31 34.42 21.86 10.89
C PRO A 31 33.04 21.44 11.42
N MET A 32 32.40 20.39 10.81
CA MET A 32 31.15 19.84 11.35
C MET A 32 31.31 19.28 12.76
N VAL A 33 32.33 18.47 12.98
CA VAL A 33 32.62 17.92 14.33
C VAL A 33 32.88 19.02 15.34
N SER A 34 33.61 20.08 14.96
CA SER A 34 33.81 21.25 15.83
C SER A 34 32.51 21.95 16.18
N ARG A 35 31.61 22.12 15.19
CA ARG A 35 30.29 22.73 15.37
C ARG A 35 29.39 21.88 16.28
N TYR A 36 29.39 20.57 16.16
CA TYR A 36 28.62 19.68 17.04
C TYR A 36 29.18 19.67 18.47
N LEU A 37 30.50 19.77 18.66
CA LEU A 37 31.10 19.94 19.97
C LEU A 37 30.64 21.28 20.63
N GLU A 38 30.67 22.37 19.89
CA GLU A 38 30.17 23.67 20.36
C GLU A 38 28.68 23.62 20.74
N GLN A 39 27.89 22.92 19.97
CA GLN A 39 26.48 22.68 20.27
C GLN A 39 26.30 21.85 21.54
N MET A 40 27.12 20.83 21.75
CA MET A 40 27.09 20.01 22.97
C MET A 40 27.49 20.81 24.19
N GLU A 41 28.55 21.67 24.11
CA GLU A 41 28.98 22.56 25.15
C GLU A 41 27.91 23.61 25.48
N SER A 42 27.27 24.19 24.48
CA SER A 42 26.13 25.09 24.64
C SER A 42 24.96 24.42 25.34
N TRP A 43 24.63 23.18 24.97
CA TRP A 43 23.56 22.42 25.61
C TRP A 43 23.88 22.05 27.05
N ALA A 44 25.15 21.71 27.35
CA ALA A 44 25.63 21.43 28.70
C ALA A 44 25.80 22.65 29.56
N GLY A 45 25.79 23.84 28.97
CA GLY A 45 26.06 25.12 29.68
C GLY A 45 27.48 25.25 30.20
N ALA A 46 28.43 24.47 29.71
CA ALA A 46 29.80 24.46 30.16
C ALA A 46 30.77 24.02 29.07
N ARG A 47 32.02 24.46 29.14
CA ARG A 47 33.09 23.85 28.34
C ARG A 47 33.34 22.43 28.78
N LEU A 48 33.35 21.48 27.82
CA LEU A 48 33.53 20.05 28.08
C LEU A 48 34.95 19.57 27.79
N ILE A 49 35.67 20.31 26.93
CA ILE A 49 37.01 19.96 26.48
C ILE A 49 37.96 21.15 26.61
N HIS A 50 39.14 20.90 27.18
CA HIS A 50 40.26 21.84 27.12
C HIS A 50 40.94 21.73 25.75
N ARG A 51 40.96 22.81 24.98
CA ARG A 51 41.68 22.90 23.72
C ARG A 51 43.12 23.32 23.97
N SER A 52 44.01 22.36 24.23
CA SER A 52 45.47 22.63 24.15
C SER A 52 46.02 22.11 22.82
N THR A 53 47.06 22.75 22.30
CA THR A 53 47.65 22.41 20.99
C THR A 53 48.29 21.01 20.92
N ARG A 54 48.49 20.35 22.07
CA ARG A 54 49.19 19.05 22.16
C ARG A 54 48.31 17.87 22.61
N ARG A 55 47.25 18.09 23.38
CA ARG A 55 46.33 17.01 23.81
C ARG A 55 44.93 17.56 24.09
N LEU A 56 43.94 16.74 23.79
CA LEU A 56 42.56 16.99 24.11
C LEU A 56 42.26 16.36 25.47
N THR A 57 41.94 17.19 26.48
CA THR A 57 41.63 16.74 27.84
C THR A 57 40.21 17.19 28.23
N LEU A 58 39.53 16.32 28.98
CA LEU A 58 38.20 16.66 29.49
C LEU A 58 38.29 17.69 30.63
N THR A 59 37.28 18.52 30.71
CA THR A 59 37.06 19.32 31.92
C THR A 59 36.33 18.47 32.98
N PRO A 60 36.28 18.89 34.27
CA PRO A 60 35.44 18.20 35.26
C PRO A 60 33.96 18.14 34.88
N ALA A 61 33.45 19.16 34.16
CA ALA A 61 32.11 19.15 33.57
C ALA A 61 32.02 18.16 32.44
N GLY A 62 33.07 18.03 31.59
CA GLY A 62 33.16 17.07 30.50
C GLY A 62 33.06 15.63 30.99
N GLU A 63 33.80 15.28 32.08
CA GLU A 63 33.73 13.92 32.64
C GLU A 63 32.32 13.54 33.11
N LYS A 64 31.64 14.46 33.81
CA LYS A 64 30.25 14.25 34.27
C LYS A 64 29.28 14.14 33.12
N VAL A 65 29.44 14.95 32.08
CA VAL A 65 28.58 14.93 30.88
C VAL A 65 28.87 13.68 30.07
N LEU A 66 30.10 13.20 29.98
CA LEU A 66 30.46 11.98 29.26
C LEU A 66 29.69 10.74 29.78
N LEU A 67 29.55 10.60 31.09
CA LEU A 67 28.77 9.50 31.69
C LEU A 67 27.29 9.57 31.27
N LYS A 68 26.69 10.76 31.29
CA LYS A 68 25.31 10.95 30.83
C LYS A 68 25.15 10.75 29.33
N THR A 69 26.14 11.17 28.55
CA THR A 69 26.16 11.00 27.10
C THR A 69 26.17 9.53 26.69
N ARG A 70 26.96 8.69 27.38
CA ARG A 70 26.95 7.23 27.17
C ARG A 70 25.56 6.61 27.41
N GLY A 71 24.88 7.06 28.46
CA GLY A 71 23.51 6.62 28.74
C GLY A 71 22.53 7.04 27.65
N LEU A 72 22.63 8.29 27.18
CA LEU A 72 21.77 8.81 26.12
C LEU A 72 21.97 8.11 24.79
N THR A 73 23.23 7.90 24.37
CA THR A 73 23.53 7.19 23.11
C THR A 73 23.11 5.74 23.19
N ARG A 74 23.30 5.04 24.34
CA ARG A 74 22.79 3.70 24.55
C ARG A 74 21.26 3.60 24.39
N ILE A 75 20.52 4.52 25.00
CA ILE A 75 19.05 4.55 24.85
C ILE A 75 18.66 4.82 23.39
N ALA A 76 19.34 5.73 22.71
CA ALA A 76 19.10 6.02 21.30
C ALA A 76 19.38 4.78 20.41
N ASP A 77 20.46 4.05 20.72
CA ASP A 77 20.83 2.82 20.01
C ASP A 77 19.84 1.67 20.33
N GLU A 78 19.34 1.58 21.56
CA GLU A 78 18.28 0.65 21.95
C GLU A 78 16.98 0.91 21.18
N ILE A 79 16.54 2.17 21.12
CA ILE A 79 15.36 2.57 20.32
C ILE A 79 15.54 2.23 18.84
N ALA A 80 16.73 2.46 18.28
CA ALA A 80 17.04 2.11 16.91
C ALA A 80 17.11 0.58 16.71
N GLY A 81 17.67 -0.16 17.69
CA GLY A 81 17.81 -1.61 17.67
C GLY A 81 16.50 -2.36 17.90
N GLU A 82 15.60 -1.85 18.70
CA GLU A 82 14.24 -2.39 18.89
C GLU A 82 13.47 -2.37 17.57
N ARG A 83 13.63 -1.30 16.78
CA ARG A 83 13.00 -1.19 15.45
C ARG A 83 13.54 -2.21 14.44
N GLN A 84 14.75 -2.73 14.62
CA GLN A 84 15.38 -3.71 13.72
C GLN A 84 15.19 -5.17 14.16
N ARG A 85 14.81 -5.44 15.42
CA ARG A 85 14.78 -6.79 16.03
C ARG A 85 13.40 -7.21 16.53
N ALA A 86 12.45 -6.30 16.64
CA ALA A 86 11.11 -6.65 17.05
C ALA A 86 10.34 -7.33 15.92
N ASP A 87 9.61 -8.39 16.24
CA ASP A 87 8.62 -8.94 15.30
C ASP A 87 7.64 -7.82 14.90
N PRO A 88 7.23 -7.78 13.63
CA PRO A 88 6.31 -6.77 13.13
C PRO A 88 5.07 -6.69 14.01
N SER A 89 4.76 -5.50 14.53
CA SER A 89 3.71 -5.31 15.53
C SER A 89 2.90 -4.03 15.28
N GLY A 90 1.83 -3.86 16.04
CA GLY A 90 0.95 -2.69 15.94
C GLY A 90 -0.26 -2.92 15.06
N THR A 91 -0.96 -1.84 14.73
CA THR A 91 -2.21 -1.88 13.94
C THR A 91 -1.97 -1.35 12.55
N LEU A 92 -2.41 -2.11 11.54
CA LEU A 92 -2.48 -1.67 10.14
C LEU A 92 -3.95 -1.47 9.76
N ARG A 93 -4.31 -0.23 9.37
CA ARG A 93 -5.65 0.15 8.93
C ARG A 93 -5.72 0.20 7.40
N VAL A 94 -6.53 -0.69 6.84
CA VAL A 94 -6.67 -0.86 5.39
C VAL A 94 -8.09 -0.52 4.97
N ALA A 95 -8.24 0.45 4.07
CA ALA A 95 -9.51 0.72 3.42
C ALA A 95 -9.58 -0.01 2.07
N CYS A 96 -10.72 -0.63 1.78
CA CYS A 96 -10.92 -1.32 0.50
C CYS A 96 -12.41 -1.48 0.17
N ALA A 97 -12.71 -1.78 -1.10
CA ALA A 97 -14.04 -2.15 -1.54
C ALA A 97 -14.39 -3.59 -1.12
N HIS A 98 -15.68 -3.91 -1.09
CA HIS A 98 -16.19 -5.23 -0.71
C HIS A 98 -15.54 -6.36 -1.52
N PHE A 99 -15.51 -6.24 -2.85
CA PHE A 99 -14.84 -7.21 -3.73
C PHE A 99 -13.38 -7.45 -3.31
N THR A 100 -12.61 -6.37 -3.09
CA THR A 100 -11.21 -6.44 -2.67
C THR A 100 -11.04 -7.17 -1.35
N ALA A 101 -11.91 -6.87 -0.37
CA ALA A 101 -11.89 -7.54 0.93
C ALA A 101 -12.14 -9.05 0.80
N MET A 102 -13.17 -9.45 0.04
CA MET A 102 -13.60 -10.83 -0.04
C MET A 102 -12.72 -11.68 -0.96
N GLN A 103 -12.35 -11.16 -2.13
CA GLN A 103 -11.65 -11.97 -3.14
C GLN A 103 -10.13 -11.85 -3.07
N LEU A 104 -9.60 -10.69 -2.64
CA LEU A 104 -8.15 -10.46 -2.63
C LEU A 104 -7.54 -10.56 -1.23
N ILE A 105 -8.20 -9.98 -0.20
CA ILE A 105 -7.63 -9.92 1.16
C ILE A 105 -8.00 -11.15 1.98
N SER A 106 -9.28 -11.53 2.03
CA SER A 106 -9.76 -12.65 2.86
C SER A 106 -8.97 -13.93 2.68
N PRO A 107 -8.63 -14.37 1.46
CA PRO A 107 -7.89 -15.62 1.28
C PRO A 107 -6.44 -15.59 1.79
N LEU A 108 -5.84 -14.42 1.97
CA LEU A 108 -4.48 -14.30 2.49
C LEU A 108 -4.44 -14.20 4.04
N LEU A 109 -5.60 -13.92 4.69
CA LEU A 109 -5.64 -13.66 6.14
C LEU A 109 -5.13 -14.82 7.00
N PRO A 110 -5.47 -16.10 6.73
CA PRO A 110 -5.04 -17.21 7.59
C PRO A 110 -3.51 -17.27 7.71
N ASP A 111 -2.81 -17.25 6.59
CA ASP A 111 -1.35 -17.34 6.56
C ASP A 111 -0.68 -16.06 7.06
N PHE A 112 -1.24 -14.90 6.69
CA PHE A 112 -0.69 -13.61 7.08
C PHE A 112 -0.77 -13.39 8.59
N LEU A 113 -1.93 -13.64 9.22
CA LEU A 113 -2.12 -13.45 10.66
C LEU A 113 -1.36 -14.51 11.47
N ALA A 114 -1.26 -15.75 10.98
CA ALA A 114 -0.45 -16.78 11.64
C ALA A 114 1.05 -16.43 11.61
N ARG A 115 1.52 -15.84 10.52
CA ARG A 115 2.92 -15.44 10.37
C ARG A 115 3.30 -14.20 11.18
N TYR A 116 2.36 -13.29 11.42
CA TYR A 116 2.60 -12.02 12.11
C TYR A 116 1.61 -11.83 13.27
N PRO A 117 1.72 -12.63 14.35
CA PRO A 117 0.74 -12.69 15.43
C PRO A 117 0.64 -11.40 16.28
N LEU A 118 1.64 -10.53 16.21
CA LEU A 118 1.65 -9.24 16.91
C LEU A 118 1.09 -8.09 16.07
N LEU A 119 0.74 -8.33 14.79
CA LEU A 119 0.05 -7.37 13.95
C LEU A 119 -1.46 -7.48 14.13
N ARG A 120 -2.10 -6.34 14.29
CA ARG A 120 -3.55 -6.19 14.22
C ARG A 120 -3.94 -5.59 12.89
N LEU A 121 -4.80 -6.26 12.15
CA LEU A 121 -5.35 -5.75 10.90
C LEU A 121 -6.77 -5.22 11.14
N GLU A 122 -7.01 -3.96 10.81
CA GLU A 122 -8.32 -3.33 10.83
C GLU A 122 -8.74 -3.02 9.39
N LEU A 123 -9.84 -3.62 8.93
CA LEU A 123 -10.36 -3.43 7.58
C LEU A 123 -11.56 -2.47 7.63
N ASP A 124 -11.44 -1.36 6.93
CA ASP A 124 -12.55 -0.46 6.64
C ASP A 124 -13.07 -0.77 5.24
N ILE A 125 -14.22 -1.45 5.21
CA ILE A 125 -14.81 -1.95 3.96
C ILE A 125 -15.88 -0.96 3.51
N ASN A 126 -15.52 -0.14 2.54
CA ASN A 126 -16.44 0.79 1.91
C ASN A 126 -16.10 1.01 0.42
N ASN A 127 -17.07 1.42 -0.37
CA ASN A 127 -16.91 1.64 -1.80
C ASN A 127 -16.71 3.12 -2.15
N HIS A 128 -16.68 4.02 -1.16
CA HIS A 128 -16.45 5.44 -1.37
C HIS A 128 -14.97 5.79 -1.30
N PRO A 129 -14.52 6.85 -1.98
CA PRO A 129 -13.19 7.42 -1.75
C PRO A 129 -13.06 7.83 -0.27
N VAL A 130 -12.03 7.30 0.41
CA VAL A 130 -11.74 7.64 1.81
C VAL A 130 -10.61 8.66 1.88
N SER A 131 -10.70 9.60 2.81
CA SER A 131 -9.59 10.47 3.13
C SER A 131 -8.59 9.72 4.01
N LEU A 132 -7.43 9.37 3.47
CA LEU A 132 -6.39 8.66 4.25
C LEU A 132 -6.03 9.38 5.54
N ILE A 133 -5.99 10.73 5.52
CA ILE A 133 -5.65 11.55 6.71
C ILE A 133 -6.85 11.63 7.66
N GLY A 134 -8.03 11.96 7.14
CA GLY A 134 -9.23 12.22 7.95
C GLY A 134 -9.73 10.98 8.70
N GLU A 135 -9.58 9.79 8.10
CA GLU A 135 -10.10 8.53 8.62
C GLU A 135 -9.00 7.64 9.24
N ARG A 136 -7.77 8.16 9.36
CA ARG A 136 -6.63 7.44 9.96
C ARG A 136 -6.35 6.11 9.28
N ILE A 137 -6.46 6.08 7.95
CA ILE A 137 -6.17 4.91 7.11
C ILE A 137 -4.68 4.91 6.74
N ASP A 138 -4.02 3.78 6.94
CA ASP A 138 -2.60 3.62 6.60
C ASP A 138 -2.41 3.31 5.11
N VAL A 139 -3.35 2.55 4.54
CA VAL A 139 -3.35 2.21 3.10
C VAL A 139 -4.77 1.98 2.59
N ALA A 140 -5.06 2.47 1.38
CA ALA A 140 -6.25 2.13 0.63
C ALA A 140 -5.90 1.19 -0.53
N ILE A 141 -6.60 0.06 -0.65
CA ILE A 141 -6.47 -0.84 -1.81
C ILE A 141 -7.55 -0.46 -2.81
N ARG A 142 -7.13 0.01 -3.99
CA ARG A 142 -8.03 0.53 -5.04
C ARG A 142 -7.80 -0.18 -6.36
N ILE A 143 -8.91 -0.40 -7.07
CA ILE A 143 -8.92 -0.94 -8.44
C ILE A 143 -9.30 0.22 -9.34
N THR A 144 -8.34 0.72 -10.10
CA THR A 144 -8.51 1.91 -10.93
C THR A 144 -7.43 1.98 -12.01
N ASP A 145 -7.65 2.73 -13.06
CA ASP A 145 -6.63 3.11 -14.05
C ASP A 145 -6.07 4.52 -13.80
N ASN A 146 -6.65 5.28 -12.86
CA ASN A 146 -6.24 6.63 -12.54
C ASN A 146 -6.14 6.83 -11.01
N PRO A 147 -5.01 6.47 -10.39
CA PRO A 147 -4.80 6.69 -8.96
C PRO A 147 -4.71 8.19 -8.64
N GLU A 148 -5.20 8.58 -7.47
CA GLU A 148 -5.23 9.98 -7.01
C GLU A 148 -3.85 10.63 -7.00
N ALA A 149 -3.75 11.86 -7.50
CA ALA A 149 -2.53 12.66 -7.46
C ALA A 149 -2.23 13.11 -6.01
N GLY A 150 -0.94 13.06 -5.62
CA GLY A 150 -0.49 13.52 -4.30
C GLY A 150 -0.32 12.42 -3.25
N ALA A 151 -0.68 11.17 -3.55
CA ALA A 151 -0.38 10.01 -2.74
C ALA A 151 0.61 9.07 -3.44
N ILE A 152 1.23 8.18 -2.68
CA ILE A 152 2.07 7.12 -3.24
C ILE A 152 1.16 5.98 -3.68
N ALA A 153 1.19 5.64 -4.97
CA ALA A 153 0.47 4.52 -5.54
C ALA A 153 1.45 3.40 -5.93
N ARG A 154 1.42 2.29 -5.18
CA ARG A 154 2.17 1.08 -5.52
C ARG A 154 1.26 0.14 -6.30
N ARG A 155 1.62 -0.17 -7.54
CA ARG A 155 0.89 -1.17 -8.35
C ARG A 155 1.15 -2.57 -7.78
N LEU A 156 0.07 -3.31 -7.51
CA LEU A 156 0.10 -4.64 -6.91
C LEU A 156 -0.21 -5.75 -7.93
N GLY A 157 -1.05 -5.44 -8.92
CA GLY A 157 -1.47 -6.39 -9.93
C GLY A 157 -2.55 -5.82 -10.84
N VAL A 158 -3.33 -6.72 -11.42
CA VAL A 158 -4.39 -6.40 -12.37
C VAL A 158 -5.68 -7.12 -11.98
N CYS A 159 -6.81 -6.43 -12.10
CA CYS A 159 -8.15 -6.99 -11.99
C CYS A 159 -8.75 -7.09 -13.40
N ARG A 160 -8.99 -8.30 -13.85
CA ARG A 160 -9.69 -8.60 -15.12
C ARG A 160 -11.17 -8.72 -14.86
N SER A 161 -11.97 -8.41 -15.87
CA SER A 161 -13.42 -8.55 -15.85
C SER A 161 -13.90 -9.38 -17.04
N LEU A 162 -15.06 -9.99 -16.88
CA LEU A 162 -15.77 -10.73 -17.92
C LEU A 162 -17.17 -10.14 -18.08
N LEU A 163 -17.73 -10.24 -19.28
CA LEU A 163 -19.15 -10.03 -19.51
C LEU A 163 -19.89 -11.33 -19.28
N CYS A 164 -20.91 -11.30 -18.43
CA CYS A 164 -21.64 -12.49 -18.04
C CYS A 164 -23.16 -12.25 -18.07
N ALA A 165 -23.91 -13.28 -18.43
CA ALA A 165 -25.35 -13.33 -18.34
C ALA A 165 -25.83 -14.75 -18.03
N ALA A 166 -27.04 -14.89 -17.49
CA ALA A 166 -27.64 -16.22 -17.34
C ALA A 166 -27.95 -16.86 -18.69
N PRO A 167 -27.68 -18.17 -18.90
CA PRO A 167 -27.99 -18.85 -20.18
C PRO A 167 -29.45 -18.75 -20.57
N GLY A 168 -30.37 -18.76 -19.59
CA GLY A 168 -31.80 -18.58 -19.84
C GLY A 168 -32.14 -17.20 -20.41
N TRP A 169 -31.48 -16.17 -19.92
CA TRP A 169 -31.65 -14.80 -20.40
C TRP A 169 -31.14 -14.67 -21.85
N MET A 170 -29.95 -15.22 -22.13
CA MET A 170 -29.38 -15.19 -23.49
C MET A 170 -30.26 -15.87 -24.51
N ARG A 171 -30.86 -17.04 -24.17
CA ARG A 171 -31.81 -17.72 -25.07
C ARG A 171 -33.04 -16.89 -25.42
N GLN A 172 -33.50 -16.02 -24.53
CA GLN A 172 -34.68 -15.18 -24.76
C GLN A 172 -34.35 -13.90 -25.56
N HIS A 173 -33.14 -13.38 -25.43
CA HIS A 173 -32.79 -12.08 -26.01
C HIS A 173 -31.93 -12.18 -27.29
N GLY A 174 -31.40 -13.36 -27.61
CA GLY A 174 -30.60 -13.60 -28.79
C GLY A 174 -29.09 -13.35 -28.62
N PRO A 175 -28.31 -13.74 -29.62
CA PRO A 175 -26.85 -13.65 -29.51
C PRO A 175 -26.33 -12.19 -29.62
N LEU A 176 -25.29 -11.90 -28.84
CA LEU A 176 -24.43 -10.74 -29.04
C LEU A 176 -23.24 -11.15 -29.92
N THR A 177 -22.93 -10.34 -30.91
CA THR A 177 -21.81 -10.58 -31.84
C THR A 177 -20.75 -9.50 -31.77
N THR A 178 -21.12 -8.31 -31.40
CA THR A 178 -20.22 -7.17 -31.26
C THR A 178 -20.51 -6.39 -29.98
N PRO A 179 -19.56 -5.61 -29.44
CA PRO A 179 -19.80 -4.76 -28.29
C PRO A 179 -20.94 -3.76 -28.50
N ASP A 180 -21.16 -3.26 -29.72
CA ASP A 180 -22.24 -2.31 -30.03
C ASP A 180 -23.63 -2.87 -29.78
N ASP A 181 -23.79 -4.19 -29.84
CA ASP A 181 -25.06 -4.85 -29.55
C ASP A 181 -25.52 -4.59 -28.10
N LEU A 182 -24.60 -4.33 -27.17
CA LEU A 182 -24.88 -4.04 -25.76
C LEU A 182 -25.82 -2.83 -25.57
N GLN A 183 -25.88 -1.91 -26.54
CA GLN A 183 -26.79 -0.76 -26.49
C GLN A 183 -28.26 -1.17 -26.51
N ARG A 184 -28.59 -2.37 -26.98
CA ARG A 184 -29.96 -2.89 -27.11
C ARG A 184 -30.38 -3.73 -25.91
N TYR A 185 -29.46 -4.03 -25.00
CA TYR A 185 -29.71 -4.96 -23.91
C TYR A 185 -29.66 -4.28 -22.56
N ASN A 186 -30.32 -4.87 -21.57
CA ASN A 186 -30.27 -4.41 -20.19
C ASN A 186 -28.92 -4.75 -19.59
N CYS A 187 -28.06 -3.73 -19.35
CA CYS A 187 -26.75 -3.89 -18.73
C CYS A 187 -26.84 -3.50 -17.24
N LEU A 188 -26.32 -4.37 -16.37
CA LEU A 188 -26.27 -4.12 -14.93
C LEU A 188 -25.04 -3.28 -14.60
N LEU A 189 -25.26 -2.07 -14.06
CA LEU A 189 -24.25 -1.03 -13.98
C LEU A 189 -23.56 -0.99 -12.62
N TYR A 190 -22.23 -0.93 -12.62
CA TYR A 190 -21.47 -0.64 -11.40
C TYR A 190 -21.41 0.87 -11.18
N SER A 191 -22.01 1.36 -10.09
CA SER A 191 -22.26 2.80 -9.86
C SER A 191 -21.00 3.63 -9.61
N HIS A 192 -19.86 3.00 -9.31
CA HIS A 192 -18.59 3.70 -9.06
C HIS A 192 -17.71 3.84 -10.31
N PHE A 193 -18.15 3.36 -11.48
CA PHE A 193 -17.47 3.72 -12.72
C PHE A 193 -17.77 5.17 -13.09
N ALA A 194 -16.72 5.92 -13.44
CA ALA A 194 -16.82 7.34 -13.79
C ALA A 194 -17.65 7.58 -15.06
N SER A 195 -17.81 6.58 -15.93
CA SER A 195 -18.61 6.65 -17.14
C SER A 195 -19.37 5.35 -17.36
N GLN A 196 -20.52 5.47 -18.03
CA GLN A 196 -21.31 4.31 -18.48
C GLN A 196 -20.80 3.75 -19.82
N HIS A 197 -19.52 4.01 -20.16
CA HIS A 197 -18.89 3.46 -21.34
C HIS A 197 -18.03 2.26 -20.94
N TRP A 198 -18.37 1.11 -21.49
CA TRP A 198 -17.57 -0.09 -21.35
C TRP A 198 -16.55 -0.16 -22.47
N GLN A 199 -15.30 -0.40 -22.11
CA GLN A 199 -14.17 -0.47 -23.03
C GLN A 199 -13.72 -1.91 -23.20
N PHE A 200 -13.45 -2.29 -24.46
CA PHE A 200 -13.07 -3.64 -24.87
C PHE A 200 -11.88 -3.61 -25.80
N SER A 201 -11.17 -4.73 -25.86
CA SER A 201 -10.21 -5.02 -26.93
C SER A 201 -10.38 -6.47 -27.37
N ASP A 202 -10.11 -6.77 -28.66
CA ASP A 202 -10.05 -8.13 -29.16
C ASP A 202 -8.60 -8.63 -29.30
N ALA A 203 -8.46 -9.90 -29.73
CA ALA A 203 -7.15 -10.53 -29.91
C ALA A 203 -6.31 -9.88 -31.03
N GLN A 204 -6.93 -9.10 -31.93
CA GLN A 204 -6.26 -8.36 -33.01
C GLN A 204 -5.89 -6.94 -32.60
N GLY A 205 -6.17 -6.53 -31.35
CA GLY A 205 -5.90 -5.19 -30.82
C GLY A 205 -6.90 -4.14 -31.30
N ARG A 206 -8.06 -4.53 -31.85
CA ARG A 206 -9.15 -3.59 -32.15
C ARG A 206 -9.80 -3.18 -30.82
N GLU A 207 -10.03 -1.90 -30.66
CA GLU A 207 -10.68 -1.33 -29.47
C GLU A 207 -12.12 -0.97 -29.77
N ALA A 208 -12.99 -1.14 -28.78
CA ALA A 208 -14.38 -0.69 -28.81
C ALA A 208 -14.73 0.01 -27.49
N SER A 209 -15.53 1.08 -27.60
CA SER A 209 -16.04 1.81 -26.44
C SER A 209 -17.53 2.04 -26.63
N VAL A 210 -18.35 1.44 -25.78
CA VAL A 210 -19.79 1.35 -25.97
C VAL A 210 -20.49 1.98 -24.78
N ALA A 211 -21.42 2.92 -25.05
CA ALA A 211 -22.33 3.44 -24.05
C ALA A 211 -23.38 2.38 -23.72
N VAL A 212 -23.46 1.98 -22.46
CA VAL A 212 -24.39 0.96 -21.97
C VAL A 212 -25.45 1.60 -21.07
N ASN A 213 -26.63 1.00 -21.09
CA ASN A 213 -27.78 1.43 -20.29
C ASN A 213 -28.41 0.24 -19.58
N GLY A 214 -29.06 0.51 -18.46
CA GLY A 214 -29.79 -0.53 -17.73
C GLY A 214 -30.64 0.03 -16.62
N ASN A 215 -31.48 -0.82 -16.06
CA ASN A 215 -32.45 -0.48 -15.03
C ASN A 215 -31.96 -0.80 -13.59
N LEU A 216 -30.75 -1.36 -13.44
CA LEU A 216 -30.10 -1.61 -12.15
C LEU A 216 -28.72 -1.00 -12.14
N SER A 217 -28.44 -0.21 -11.12
CA SER A 217 -27.10 0.30 -10.80
C SER A 217 -26.79 0.04 -9.33
N ALA A 218 -25.64 -0.56 -9.04
CA ALA A 218 -25.24 -0.89 -7.68
C ALA A 218 -23.75 -0.63 -7.43
N GLY A 219 -23.41 -0.27 -6.19
CA GLY A 219 -22.02 -0.04 -5.74
C GLY A 219 -21.29 -1.29 -5.27
N ILE A 220 -21.92 -2.47 -5.37
CA ILE A 220 -21.36 -3.76 -4.92
C ILE A 220 -21.49 -4.75 -6.08
N SER A 221 -20.36 -5.28 -6.54
CA SER A 221 -20.31 -6.20 -7.68
C SER A 221 -21.01 -7.54 -7.40
N SER A 222 -20.98 -8.03 -6.17
CA SER A 222 -21.69 -9.26 -5.78
C SER A 222 -23.22 -9.13 -5.95
N LEU A 223 -23.81 -7.94 -5.74
CA LEU A 223 -25.22 -7.74 -6.05
C LEU A 223 -25.51 -7.82 -7.55
N LEU A 224 -24.60 -7.30 -8.39
CA LEU A 224 -24.71 -7.40 -9.85
C LEU A 224 -24.53 -8.85 -10.32
N LEU A 225 -23.66 -9.64 -9.66
CA LEU A 225 -23.50 -11.06 -9.89
C LEU A 225 -24.83 -11.79 -9.63
N GLU A 226 -25.42 -11.62 -8.46
CA GLU A 226 -26.70 -12.24 -8.09
C GLU A 226 -27.83 -11.84 -9.05
N ALA A 227 -27.89 -10.57 -9.42
CA ALA A 227 -28.87 -10.10 -10.41
C ALA A 227 -28.67 -10.71 -11.79
N ALA A 228 -27.41 -10.89 -12.24
CA ALA A 228 -27.10 -11.55 -13.49
C ALA A 228 -27.49 -13.04 -13.46
N VAL A 229 -27.20 -13.75 -12.37
CA VAL A 229 -27.63 -15.15 -12.15
C VAL A 229 -29.14 -15.27 -12.16
N ALA A 230 -29.86 -14.30 -11.56
CA ALA A 230 -31.32 -14.24 -11.59
C ALA A 230 -31.92 -13.88 -12.96
N GLY A 231 -31.07 -13.61 -13.98
CA GLY A 231 -31.52 -13.30 -15.34
C GLY A 231 -32.02 -11.87 -15.51
N CYS A 232 -31.52 -10.92 -14.71
CA CYS A 232 -31.91 -9.51 -14.83
C CYS A 232 -31.24 -8.79 -16.01
N GLY A 233 -30.15 -9.32 -16.56
CA GLY A 233 -29.41 -8.67 -17.65
C GLY A 233 -27.96 -9.13 -17.77
N ILE A 234 -27.16 -8.33 -18.49
CA ILE A 234 -25.73 -8.56 -18.71
C ILE A 234 -24.94 -7.75 -17.67
N ALA A 235 -24.01 -8.41 -16.97
CA ALA A 235 -23.10 -7.74 -16.03
C ALA A 235 -21.65 -7.81 -16.49
N MET A 236 -20.89 -6.74 -16.30
CA MET A 236 -19.43 -6.78 -16.35
C MET A 236 -18.91 -7.02 -14.93
N LEU A 237 -18.40 -8.21 -14.68
CA LEU A 237 -18.01 -8.68 -13.34
C LEU A 237 -16.51 -8.95 -13.28
N PRO A 238 -15.87 -8.72 -12.12
CA PRO A 238 -14.52 -9.21 -11.89
C PRO A 238 -14.45 -10.73 -12.13
N GLU A 239 -13.46 -11.19 -12.86
CA GLU A 239 -13.29 -12.59 -13.21
C GLU A 239 -13.30 -13.51 -11.98
N LEU A 240 -12.55 -13.15 -10.93
CA LEU A 240 -12.49 -13.92 -9.69
C LEU A 240 -13.84 -14.10 -9.00
N GLU A 241 -14.72 -13.12 -9.12
CA GLU A 241 -16.06 -13.16 -8.51
C GLU A 241 -17.04 -13.97 -9.37
N ALA A 242 -16.91 -13.87 -10.69
CA ALA A 242 -17.80 -14.57 -11.62
C ALA A 242 -17.46 -16.08 -11.79
N ARG A 243 -16.22 -16.48 -11.53
CA ARG A 243 -15.69 -17.82 -11.81
C ARG A 243 -16.58 -18.95 -11.30
N GLY A 244 -17.00 -18.92 -10.03
CA GLY A 244 -17.84 -19.96 -9.46
C GLY A 244 -19.21 -20.10 -10.14
N ALA A 245 -19.81 -18.99 -10.57
CA ALA A 245 -21.07 -18.99 -11.29
C ALA A 245 -20.90 -19.49 -12.75
N ILE A 246 -19.76 -19.21 -13.38
CA ILE A 246 -19.41 -19.70 -14.71
C ILE A 246 -19.14 -21.22 -14.64
N ASP A 247 -18.34 -21.68 -13.68
CA ASP A 247 -17.98 -23.09 -13.50
C ASP A 247 -19.23 -23.97 -13.22
N SER A 248 -20.20 -23.41 -12.49
CA SER A 248 -21.48 -24.09 -12.22
C SER A 248 -22.49 -24.00 -13.37
N GLY A 249 -22.20 -23.20 -14.41
CA GLY A 249 -23.10 -22.98 -15.55
C GLY A 249 -24.32 -22.12 -15.24
N THR A 250 -24.34 -21.40 -14.09
CA THR A 250 -25.40 -20.43 -13.76
C THR A 250 -25.20 -19.11 -14.48
N LEU A 251 -23.99 -18.80 -14.87
CA LEU A 251 -23.63 -17.73 -15.80
C LEU A 251 -22.83 -18.29 -16.99
N GLU A 252 -22.94 -17.65 -18.12
CA GLU A 252 -22.07 -17.86 -19.28
C GLU A 252 -21.39 -16.55 -19.67
N VAL A 253 -20.18 -16.67 -20.22
CA VAL A 253 -19.44 -15.53 -20.76
C VAL A 253 -20.09 -15.12 -22.08
N VAL A 254 -20.43 -13.84 -22.18
CA VAL A 254 -20.96 -13.26 -23.43
C VAL A 254 -19.89 -12.43 -24.11
N LEU A 255 -19.87 -12.37 -25.44
CA LEU A 255 -18.81 -11.74 -26.25
C LEU A 255 -17.40 -12.25 -25.91
N PRO A 256 -17.14 -13.57 -25.95
CA PRO A 256 -15.85 -14.13 -25.51
C PRO A 256 -14.65 -13.65 -26.35
N GLU A 257 -14.87 -13.15 -27.56
CA GLU A 257 -13.84 -12.58 -28.44
C GLU A 257 -13.41 -11.14 -28.01
N TRP A 258 -14.16 -10.52 -27.09
CA TRP A 258 -13.95 -9.17 -26.64
C TRP A 258 -13.65 -9.12 -25.14
N THR A 259 -12.44 -8.72 -24.80
CA THR A 259 -11.98 -8.62 -23.41
C THR A 259 -12.27 -7.22 -22.86
N PRO A 260 -13.01 -7.08 -21.75
CA PRO A 260 -13.14 -5.81 -21.07
C PRO A 260 -11.77 -5.25 -20.63
N LYS A 261 -11.61 -3.94 -20.69
CA LYS A 261 -10.38 -3.27 -20.24
C LYS A 261 -10.07 -3.63 -18.81
N ALA A 262 -8.90 -4.21 -18.59
CA ALA A 262 -8.42 -4.55 -17.26
C ALA A 262 -8.03 -3.30 -16.47
N LEU A 263 -8.30 -3.28 -15.16
CA LEU A 263 -7.92 -2.22 -14.24
C LEU A 263 -6.74 -2.66 -13.37
N SER A 264 -5.89 -1.70 -12.99
CA SER A 264 -4.79 -2.00 -12.08
C SER A 264 -5.25 -1.96 -10.62
N VAL A 265 -4.67 -2.84 -9.81
CA VAL A 265 -4.84 -2.85 -8.34
C VAL A 265 -3.68 -2.06 -7.73
N TYR A 266 -4.00 -1.05 -6.93
CA TYR A 266 -3.02 -0.21 -6.26
C TYR A 266 -3.18 -0.25 -4.75
N GLY A 267 -2.04 -0.25 -4.04
CA GLY A 267 -1.96 0.17 -2.65
C GLY A 267 -1.60 1.66 -2.60
N ILE A 268 -2.49 2.48 -2.06
CA ILE A 268 -2.35 3.94 -2.02
C ILE A 268 -2.13 4.37 -0.57
N TYR A 269 -1.04 5.08 -0.29
CA TYR A 269 -0.64 5.55 1.03
C TYR A 269 0.13 6.88 0.97
N LEU A 270 0.30 7.57 2.13
CA LEU A 270 0.75 8.97 2.14
C LEU A 270 2.27 9.16 2.16
N SER A 271 3.03 8.26 2.78
CA SER A 271 4.48 8.45 2.97
C SER A 271 5.24 7.14 2.87
N ARG A 272 6.51 7.23 2.50
CA ARG A 272 7.48 6.13 2.57
C ARG A 272 8.18 6.06 3.92
N ASP A 273 8.18 7.17 4.67
CA ASP A 273 8.83 7.27 5.96
C ASP A 273 7.83 6.99 7.09
N TYR A 274 8.30 6.35 8.16
CA TYR A 274 7.53 6.06 9.38
C TYR A 274 6.25 5.25 9.13
N GLN A 275 6.30 4.32 8.17
CA GLN A 275 5.19 3.41 7.89
C GLN A 275 4.97 2.42 9.04
N PRO A 276 3.71 1.97 9.29
CA PRO A 276 3.46 0.81 10.14
C PRO A 276 4.23 -0.42 9.63
N ASP A 277 4.80 -1.21 10.54
CA ASP A 277 5.59 -2.40 10.18
C ASP A 277 4.83 -3.38 9.28
N GLY A 278 3.53 -3.48 9.48
CA GLY A 278 2.66 -4.34 8.69
C GLY A 278 2.45 -3.90 7.24
N LEU A 279 2.64 -2.62 6.90
CA LEU A 279 2.30 -2.10 5.58
C LEU A 279 3.08 -2.75 4.42
N PRO A 280 4.43 -2.75 4.42
CA PRO A 280 5.17 -3.40 3.35
C PRO A 280 4.89 -4.90 3.27
N LEU A 281 4.76 -5.58 4.41
CA LEU A 281 4.48 -7.01 4.48
C LEU A 281 3.12 -7.36 3.87
N PHE A 282 2.10 -6.56 4.18
CA PHE A 282 0.76 -6.74 3.64
C PHE A 282 0.71 -6.49 2.13
N LEU A 283 1.33 -5.41 1.65
CA LEU A 283 1.39 -5.12 0.22
C LEU A 283 2.17 -6.18 -0.57
N ASP A 284 3.25 -6.71 0.00
CA ASP A 284 4.03 -7.81 -0.60
C ASP A 284 3.23 -9.11 -0.67
N ALA A 285 2.45 -9.43 0.38
CA ALA A 285 1.59 -10.60 0.41
C ALA A 285 0.49 -10.50 -0.66
N LEU A 286 -0.17 -9.34 -0.75
CA LEU A 286 -1.21 -9.08 -1.72
C LEU A 286 -0.67 -9.09 -3.16
N GLN A 287 0.52 -8.53 -3.39
CA GLN A 287 1.17 -8.54 -4.70
C GLN A 287 1.53 -9.95 -5.17
N ARG A 288 2.05 -10.82 -4.28
CA ARG A 288 2.34 -12.22 -4.62
C ARG A 288 1.07 -12.95 -5.04
N ARG A 289 -0.01 -12.83 -4.26
CA ARG A 289 -1.29 -13.46 -4.59
C ARG A 289 -1.81 -13.03 -5.96
N LEU A 290 -1.81 -11.72 -6.25
CA LEU A 290 -2.24 -11.19 -7.55
C LEU A 290 -1.32 -11.64 -8.70
N GLY A 291 -0.04 -11.89 -8.44
CA GLY A 291 0.91 -12.44 -9.42
C GLY A 291 0.67 -13.91 -9.72
N GLU A 292 0.32 -14.71 -8.73
CA GLU A 292 -0.02 -16.14 -8.89
C GLU A 292 -1.29 -16.33 -9.72
N GLU A 293 -2.28 -15.47 -9.54
CA GLU A 293 -3.54 -15.52 -10.32
C GLU A 293 -3.37 -15.10 -11.78
N THR A 294 -2.40 -14.25 -12.09
CA THR A 294 -2.10 -13.86 -13.49
C THR A 294 -1.28 -14.88 -14.24
N GLY A 295 -0.66 -15.86 -13.56
CA GLY A 295 0.17 -16.93 -14.16
C GLY A 295 -0.61 -18.18 -14.60
N HIS A 296 -1.91 -18.28 -14.34
CA HIS A 296 -2.77 -19.43 -14.66
C HIS A 296 -3.78 -19.14 -15.78
N GLY A 297 -3.51 -18.14 -16.62
CA GLY A 297 -4.35 -17.77 -17.76
C GLY A 297 -3.68 -18.04 -19.10
#